data_23db98741ce6461306ada852b02d9f05
#
_entry.id   23db98741ce6461306ada852b02d9f05
#
_cell.length_a   1.000
_cell.length_b   1.000
_cell.length_c   1.000
_cell.angle_alpha   90.00
_cell.angle_beta   90.00
_cell.angle_gamma   90.00
#
_symmetry.space_group_name_H-M   'P 1'
#
loop_
_entity.id
_entity.type
_entity.pdbx_description
1 polymer ?
#
loop_
_entity_poly.entity_id
_entity_poly.type
_entity_poly.pdbx_seq_one_letter_code
_entity_poly.pdbx_strand_id
1 'polypeptide(L)'
;MASPRTVTVVALSVALGLFFVFMGTIKLTPRLSKDAHSEMKRAYKSYVRALPLLKKMGIDSIVLRESIGALEVVCGIVMTLVPGRPKDVANFFLLLLVLAVLFFHQLVGDPLKRYAHALVFGMLLTCRLLIACKPEDPSSEKKPSPPPGQAGNVENAEEQSSLYEKAPQGKMKLS
;
A
#
# COMPACT_ATOMS: atom_id res chain seq x y z
N MET A 1 10.13 15.50 13.62
CA MET A 1 8.69 15.32 13.29
C MET A 1 8.59 14.27 12.19
N ALA A 2 7.68 13.29 12.32
CA ALA A 2 7.52 12.26 11.27
C ALA A 2 6.97 12.91 9.99
N SER A 3 7.51 12.50 8.84
CA SER A 3 7.02 12.94 7.52
C SER A 3 5.54 12.56 7.37
N PRO A 4 4.69 13.39 6.74
CA PRO A 4 3.28 13.06 6.50
C PRO A 4 3.11 11.72 5.76
N ARG A 5 4.06 11.37 4.89
CA ARG A 5 4.14 10.07 4.23
C ARG A 5 4.31 8.92 5.23
N THR A 6 5.24 9.07 6.18
CA THR A 6 5.48 8.05 7.21
C THR A 6 4.24 7.83 8.06
N VAL A 7 3.56 8.91 8.46
CA VAL A 7 2.31 8.83 9.24
C VAL A 7 1.22 8.09 8.46
N THR A 8 1.04 8.41 7.17
CA THR A 8 0.05 7.74 6.32
C THR A 8 0.34 6.25 6.17
N VAL A 9 1.59 5.86 5.91
CA VAL A 9 1.98 4.45 5.77
C VAL A 9 1.79 3.69 7.07
N VAL A 10 2.11 4.30 8.21
CA VAL A 10 1.91 3.68 9.54
C VAL A 10 0.42 3.52 9.84
N ALA A 11 -0.38 4.57 9.64
CA ALA A 11 -1.82 4.53 9.87
C ALA A 11 -2.51 3.45 9.01
N LEU A 12 -2.18 3.39 7.71
CA LEU A 12 -2.69 2.34 6.80
C LEU A 12 -2.23 0.95 7.24
N SER A 13 -0.97 0.81 7.66
CA SER A 13 -0.45 -0.48 8.12
C SER A 13 -1.18 -1.00 9.35
N VAL A 14 -1.43 -0.13 10.33
CA VAL A 14 -2.15 -0.50 11.56
C VAL A 14 -3.61 -0.82 11.24
N ALA A 15 -4.30 0.02 10.47
CA ALA A 15 -5.70 -0.20 10.13
C ALA A 15 -5.90 -1.51 9.33
N LEU A 16 -5.08 -1.73 8.29
CA LEU A 16 -5.11 -2.94 7.48
C LEU A 16 -4.71 -4.17 8.30
N GLY A 17 -3.65 -4.06 9.11
CA GLY A 17 -3.19 -5.16 9.96
C GLY A 17 -4.27 -5.63 10.94
N LEU A 18 -4.91 -4.71 11.65
CA LEU A 18 -6.02 -5.03 12.56
C LEU A 18 -7.21 -5.65 11.83
N PHE A 19 -7.55 -5.13 10.65
CA PHE A 19 -8.62 -5.69 9.84
C PHE A 19 -8.33 -7.14 9.44
N PHE A 20 -7.12 -7.44 8.95
CA PHE A 20 -6.75 -8.81 8.57
C PHE A 20 -6.65 -9.76 9.75
N VAL A 21 -6.20 -9.30 10.92
CA VAL A 21 -6.26 -10.08 12.15
C VAL A 21 -7.71 -10.43 12.49
N PHE A 22 -8.62 -9.47 12.40
CA PHE A 22 -10.05 -9.70 12.65
C PHE A 22 -10.66 -10.69 11.65
N MET A 23 -10.45 -10.48 10.35
CA MET A 23 -10.96 -11.36 9.30
C MET A 23 -10.37 -12.77 9.36
N GLY A 24 -9.07 -12.88 9.62
CA GLY A 24 -8.40 -14.18 9.82
C GLY A 24 -8.94 -14.91 11.04
N THR A 25 -9.21 -14.21 12.12
CA THR A 25 -9.79 -14.79 13.35
C THR A 25 -11.20 -15.32 13.09
N ILE A 26 -12.04 -14.63 12.32
CA ILE A 26 -13.38 -15.12 11.92
C ILE A 26 -13.26 -16.42 11.11
N LYS A 27 -12.24 -16.54 10.25
CA LYS A 27 -11.99 -17.75 9.46
C LYS A 27 -11.59 -18.94 10.34
N LEU A 28 -10.81 -18.66 11.38
CA LEU A 28 -10.31 -19.71 12.30
C LEU A 28 -11.35 -20.13 13.33
N THR A 29 -12.11 -19.18 13.89
CA THR A 29 -13.02 -19.44 15.00
C THR A 29 -14.39 -18.80 14.80
N PRO A 30 -15.49 -19.51 15.18
CA PRO A 30 -16.86 -18.96 15.11
C PRO A 30 -17.18 -17.98 16.25
N ARG A 31 -16.24 -17.71 17.19
CA ARG A 31 -16.51 -16.92 18.39
C ARG A 31 -16.88 -15.47 18.11
N LEU A 32 -16.29 -14.87 17.07
CA LEU A 32 -16.53 -13.47 16.70
C LEU A 32 -17.84 -13.28 15.92
N SER A 33 -18.12 -14.17 14.97
CA SER A 33 -19.36 -14.14 14.17
C SER A 33 -19.65 -15.53 13.61
N LYS A 34 -20.68 -16.17 14.12
CA LYS A 34 -21.12 -17.50 13.67
C LYS A 34 -21.60 -17.47 12.21
N ASP A 35 -22.32 -16.39 11.82
CA ASP A 35 -22.89 -16.25 10.49
C ASP A 35 -21.80 -16.05 9.45
N ALA A 36 -20.88 -15.10 9.67
CA ALA A 36 -19.76 -14.86 8.77
C ALA A 36 -18.86 -16.10 8.66
N HIS A 37 -18.59 -16.82 9.77
CA HIS A 37 -17.84 -18.07 9.75
C HIS A 37 -18.53 -19.15 8.91
N SER A 38 -19.84 -19.30 9.04
CA SER A 38 -20.63 -20.29 8.28
C SER A 38 -20.68 -19.97 6.79
N GLU A 39 -20.80 -18.70 6.44
CA GLU A 39 -20.74 -18.24 5.04
C GLU A 39 -19.37 -18.50 4.42
N MET A 40 -18.30 -18.17 5.14
CA MET A 40 -16.93 -18.48 4.70
C MET A 40 -16.73 -19.98 4.50
N LYS A 41 -17.22 -20.81 5.44
CA LYS A 41 -17.15 -22.27 5.32
C LYS A 41 -17.84 -22.77 4.03
N ARG A 42 -19.00 -22.18 3.68
CA ARG A 42 -19.70 -22.52 2.42
C ARG A 42 -18.89 -22.08 1.20
N ALA A 43 -18.35 -20.85 1.21
CA ALA A 43 -17.55 -20.32 0.12
C ALA A 43 -16.32 -21.18 -0.15
N TYR A 44 -15.54 -21.55 0.87
CA TYR A 44 -14.37 -22.38 0.71
C TYR A 44 -14.68 -23.80 0.20
N LYS A 45 -15.84 -24.37 0.57
CA LYS A 45 -16.32 -25.62 -0.04
C LYS A 45 -16.58 -25.47 -1.54
N SER A 46 -17.12 -24.33 -1.97
CA SER A 46 -17.34 -24.05 -3.39
C SER A 46 -16.03 -23.90 -4.14
N TYR A 47 -15.00 -23.26 -3.54
CA TYR A 47 -13.68 -23.08 -4.15
C TYR A 47 -12.98 -24.43 -4.40
N VAL A 48 -13.00 -25.33 -3.42
CA VAL A 48 -12.40 -26.67 -3.56
C VAL A 48 -13.16 -27.51 -4.61
N ARG A 49 -14.49 -27.31 -4.75
CA ARG A 49 -15.27 -27.96 -5.82
C ARG A 49 -14.93 -27.42 -7.21
N ALA A 50 -14.74 -26.12 -7.33
CA ALA A 50 -14.40 -25.48 -8.59
C ALA A 50 -12.97 -25.81 -9.07
N LEU A 51 -12.08 -26.14 -8.13
CA LEU A 51 -10.70 -26.55 -8.41
C LEU A 51 -10.44 -27.99 -7.94
N PRO A 52 -10.74 -28.99 -8.77
CA PRO A 52 -10.49 -30.39 -8.42
C PRO A 52 -9.00 -30.68 -8.17
N LEU A 53 -8.11 -29.82 -8.66
CA LEU A 53 -6.67 -29.88 -8.42
C LEU A 53 -6.33 -29.77 -6.92
N LEU A 54 -7.02 -28.90 -6.17
CA LEU A 54 -6.85 -28.74 -4.72
C LEU A 54 -7.17 -30.03 -3.98
N LYS A 55 -8.26 -30.70 -4.38
CA LYS A 55 -8.66 -32.00 -3.82
C LYS A 55 -7.64 -33.10 -4.16
N LYS A 56 -7.05 -33.05 -5.36
CA LYS A 56 -6.01 -33.98 -5.81
C LYS A 56 -4.70 -33.79 -5.03
N MET A 57 -4.43 -32.57 -4.56
CA MET A 57 -3.30 -32.24 -3.68
C MET A 57 -3.56 -32.55 -2.19
N GLY A 58 -4.73 -33.12 -1.84
CA GLY A 58 -5.11 -33.40 -0.45
C GLY A 58 -5.50 -32.17 0.36
N ILE A 59 -5.81 -31.05 -0.30
CA ILE A 59 -6.20 -29.79 0.37
C ILE A 59 -7.72 -29.76 0.47
N ASP A 60 -8.22 -29.99 1.67
CA ASP A 60 -9.63 -29.84 1.99
C ASP A 60 -10.03 -28.39 2.22
N SER A 61 -11.33 -28.12 2.12
CA SER A 61 -11.89 -26.77 2.35
C SER A 61 -11.60 -26.23 3.76
N ILE A 62 -11.44 -27.11 4.73
CA ILE A 62 -11.10 -26.76 6.12
C ILE A 62 -9.63 -26.29 6.16
N VAL A 63 -8.73 -27.12 5.62
CA VAL A 63 -7.28 -26.82 5.59
C VAL A 63 -7.02 -25.52 4.83
N LEU A 64 -7.66 -25.34 3.66
CA LEU A 64 -7.51 -24.12 2.86
C LEU A 64 -7.96 -22.87 3.64
N ARG A 65 -9.12 -22.93 4.30
CA ARG A 65 -9.65 -21.81 5.09
C ARG A 65 -8.76 -21.49 6.29
N GLU A 66 -8.35 -22.51 7.03
CA GLU A 66 -7.51 -22.35 8.22
C GLU A 66 -6.12 -21.83 7.87
N SER A 67 -5.51 -22.31 6.79
CA SER A 67 -4.22 -21.84 6.31
C SER A 67 -4.27 -20.36 5.91
N ILE A 68 -5.28 -19.96 5.13
CA ILE A 68 -5.46 -18.58 4.73
C ILE A 68 -5.75 -17.70 5.95
N GLY A 69 -6.62 -18.14 6.86
CA GLY A 69 -6.92 -17.40 8.09
C GLY A 69 -5.70 -17.23 8.99
N ALA A 70 -4.89 -18.26 9.16
CA ALA A 70 -3.65 -18.21 9.96
C ALA A 70 -2.64 -17.24 9.33
N LEU A 71 -2.45 -17.27 7.99
CA LEU A 71 -1.57 -16.33 7.29
C LEU A 71 -2.05 -14.89 7.41
N GLU A 72 -3.36 -14.65 7.30
CA GLU A 72 -3.93 -13.31 7.51
C GLU A 72 -3.67 -12.78 8.92
N VAL A 73 -3.86 -13.61 9.95
CA VAL A 73 -3.58 -13.22 11.34
C VAL A 73 -2.10 -12.93 11.54
N VAL A 74 -1.21 -13.81 11.11
CA VAL A 74 0.25 -13.63 11.26
C VAL A 74 0.73 -12.38 10.53
N CYS A 75 0.37 -12.24 9.25
CA CYS A 75 0.76 -11.08 8.46
C CYS A 75 0.14 -9.78 9.01
N GLY A 76 -1.10 -9.82 9.48
CA GLY A 76 -1.77 -8.69 10.12
C GLY A 76 -1.07 -8.23 11.40
N ILE A 77 -0.64 -9.17 12.25
CA ILE A 77 0.16 -8.90 13.45
C ILE A 77 1.51 -8.27 13.06
N VAL A 78 2.21 -8.84 12.08
CA VAL A 78 3.48 -8.30 11.60
C VAL A 78 3.30 -6.87 11.06
N MET A 79 2.26 -6.61 10.29
CA MET A 79 1.96 -5.26 9.79
C MET A 79 1.66 -4.25 10.88
N THR A 80 1.05 -4.69 11.98
CA THR A 80 0.64 -3.81 13.09
C THR A 80 1.81 -3.53 14.04
N LEU A 81 2.54 -4.57 14.44
CA LEU A 81 3.50 -4.51 15.55
C LEU A 81 4.95 -4.38 15.11
N VAL A 82 5.35 -5.01 13.99
CA VAL A 82 6.76 -5.06 13.60
C VAL A 82 7.14 -3.83 12.78
N PRO A 83 8.10 -3.01 13.21
CA PRO A 83 8.59 -1.88 12.43
C PRO A 83 9.54 -2.32 11.31
N GLY A 84 9.63 -1.54 10.22
CA GLY A 84 10.62 -1.72 9.18
C GLY A 84 10.20 -2.62 8.02
N ARG A 85 11.17 -3.19 7.32
CA ARG A 85 11.01 -4.02 6.11
C ARG A 85 10.06 -5.22 6.24
N PRO A 86 9.94 -5.92 7.38
CA PRO A 86 8.99 -7.02 7.50
C PRO A 86 7.53 -6.64 7.22
N LYS A 87 7.14 -5.39 7.47
CA LYS A 87 5.80 -4.89 7.11
C LYS A 87 5.52 -4.95 5.62
N ASP A 88 6.52 -4.66 4.80
CA ASP A 88 6.36 -4.65 3.34
C ASP A 88 6.26 -6.06 2.79
N VAL A 89 7.02 -7.00 3.37
CA VAL A 89 6.91 -8.43 3.07
C VAL A 89 5.54 -8.96 3.46
N ALA A 90 5.06 -8.66 4.67
CA ALA A 90 3.72 -9.05 5.13
C ALA A 90 2.62 -8.46 4.24
N ASN A 91 2.76 -7.19 3.84
CA ASN A 91 1.83 -6.54 2.92
C ASN A 91 1.79 -7.23 1.56
N PHE A 92 2.95 -7.63 1.03
CA PHE A 92 3.05 -8.36 -0.22
C PHE A 92 2.35 -9.73 -0.13
N PHE A 93 2.58 -10.48 0.94
CA PHE A 93 1.89 -11.75 1.17
C PHE A 93 0.38 -11.57 1.31
N LEU A 94 -0.08 -10.56 2.05
CA LEU A 94 -1.51 -10.26 2.14
C LEU A 94 -2.11 -9.89 0.79
N LEU A 95 -1.39 -9.13 -0.03
CA LEU A 95 -1.83 -8.81 -1.39
C LEU A 95 -1.98 -10.07 -2.24
N LEU A 96 -1.01 -11.00 -2.19
CA LEU A 96 -1.11 -12.28 -2.90
C LEU A 96 -2.31 -13.11 -2.41
N LEU A 97 -2.56 -13.14 -1.09
CA LEU A 97 -3.74 -13.83 -0.53
C LEU A 97 -5.04 -13.22 -1.02
N VAL A 98 -5.15 -11.89 -1.03
CA VAL A 98 -6.34 -11.20 -1.53
C VAL A 98 -6.55 -11.48 -3.02
N LEU A 99 -5.50 -11.46 -3.83
CA LEU A 99 -5.58 -11.81 -5.25
C LEU A 99 -6.02 -13.26 -5.46
N ALA A 100 -5.50 -14.19 -4.67
CA ALA A 100 -5.93 -15.59 -4.70
C ALA A 100 -7.41 -15.75 -4.33
N VAL A 101 -7.87 -15.06 -3.29
CA VAL A 101 -9.28 -15.06 -2.89
C VAL A 101 -10.17 -14.46 -3.98
N LEU A 102 -9.76 -13.36 -4.59
CA LEU A 102 -10.47 -12.75 -5.73
C LEU A 102 -10.55 -13.70 -6.92
N PHE A 103 -9.46 -14.40 -7.22
CA PHE A 103 -9.43 -15.42 -8.26
C PHE A 103 -10.44 -16.55 -7.98
N PHE A 104 -10.50 -17.05 -6.74
CA PHE A 104 -11.50 -18.05 -6.35
C PHE A 104 -12.94 -17.55 -6.50
N HIS A 105 -13.23 -16.31 -6.13
CA HIS A 105 -14.54 -15.71 -6.32
C HIS A 105 -14.94 -15.61 -7.79
N GLN A 106 -13.99 -15.24 -8.66
CA GLN A 106 -14.22 -15.21 -10.12
C GLN A 106 -14.47 -16.60 -10.68
N LEU A 107 -13.70 -17.59 -10.23
CA LEU A 107 -13.82 -18.96 -10.69
C LEU A 107 -15.17 -19.60 -10.35
N VAL A 108 -15.73 -19.25 -9.19
CA VAL A 108 -17.04 -19.75 -8.73
C VAL A 108 -18.20 -18.93 -9.31
N GLY A 109 -17.92 -17.75 -9.89
CA GLY A 109 -18.94 -16.86 -10.43
C GLY A 109 -19.73 -16.14 -9.34
N ASP A 110 -19.11 -15.84 -8.21
CA ASP A 110 -19.74 -15.12 -7.11
C ASP A 110 -20.13 -13.68 -7.52
N PRO A 111 -21.26 -13.15 -7.04
CA PRO A 111 -21.65 -11.77 -7.32
C PRO A 111 -20.67 -10.78 -6.65
N LEU A 112 -20.47 -9.63 -7.31
CA LEU A 112 -19.56 -8.56 -6.85
C LEU A 112 -19.75 -8.18 -5.38
N LYS A 113 -20.96 -8.20 -4.88
CA LYS A 113 -21.28 -7.88 -3.48
C LYS A 113 -20.53 -8.74 -2.47
N ARG A 114 -20.19 -10.00 -2.82
CA ARG A 114 -19.48 -10.93 -1.92
C ARG A 114 -18.00 -10.61 -1.80
N TYR A 115 -17.36 -10.15 -2.87
CA TYR A 115 -15.92 -9.91 -2.89
C TYR A 115 -15.54 -8.42 -2.97
N ALA A 116 -16.51 -7.51 -2.95
CA ALA A 116 -16.26 -6.06 -2.99
C ALA A 116 -15.31 -5.60 -1.88
N HIS A 117 -15.44 -6.13 -0.67
CA HIS A 117 -14.52 -5.85 0.44
C HIS A 117 -13.08 -6.29 0.12
N ALA A 118 -12.90 -7.47 -0.47
CA ALA A 118 -11.59 -7.96 -0.87
C ALA A 118 -10.94 -7.07 -1.95
N LEU A 119 -11.73 -6.54 -2.90
CA LEU A 119 -11.25 -5.56 -3.88
C LEU A 119 -10.76 -4.28 -3.21
N VAL A 120 -11.56 -3.70 -2.31
CA VAL A 120 -11.20 -2.47 -1.60
C VAL A 120 -9.91 -2.65 -0.80
N PHE A 121 -9.80 -3.74 -0.04
CA PHE A 121 -8.59 -4.00 0.76
C PHE A 121 -7.39 -4.35 -0.11
N GLY A 122 -7.58 -5.05 -1.23
CA GLY A 122 -6.54 -5.27 -2.22
C GLY A 122 -5.99 -3.96 -2.80
N MET A 123 -6.86 -3.02 -3.13
CA MET A 123 -6.46 -1.68 -3.58
C MET A 123 -5.71 -0.91 -2.49
N LEU A 124 -6.18 -0.94 -1.25
CA LEU A 124 -5.50 -0.28 -0.12
C LEU A 124 -4.12 -0.88 0.16
N LEU A 125 -3.98 -2.21 0.11
CA LEU A 125 -2.69 -2.90 0.23
C LEU A 125 -1.72 -2.49 -0.89
N THR A 126 -2.22 -2.41 -2.12
CA THR A 126 -1.43 -1.97 -3.29
C THR A 126 -1.00 -0.51 -3.13
N CYS A 127 -1.90 0.39 -2.77
CA CYS A 127 -1.58 1.80 -2.52
C CYS A 127 -0.52 1.95 -1.43
N ARG A 128 -0.69 1.24 -0.31
CA ARG A 128 0.28 1.26 0.79
C ARG A 128 1.65 0.77 0.33
N LEU A 129 1.71 -0.31 -0.45
CA LEU A 129 2.96 -0.86 -0.97
C LEU A 129 3.63 0.10 -1.95
N LEU A 130 2.88 0.72 -2.85
CA LEU A 130 3.40 1.72 -3.79
C LEU A 130 3.96 2.95 -3.07
N ILE A 131 3.27 3.43 -2.02
CA ILE A 131 3.77 4.56 -1.21
C ILE A 131 5.06 4.17 -0.48
N ALA A 132 5.13 2.95 0.06
CA ALA A 132 6.32 2.46 0.76
C ALA A 132 7.52 2.23 -0.18
N CYS A 133 7.28 1.76 -1.41
CA CYS A 133 8.33 1.48 -2.39
C CYS A 133 8.79 2.71 -3.18
N LYS A 134 8.04 3.83 -3.14
CA LYS A 134 8.42 5.06 -3.85
C LYS A 134 9.64 5.68 -3.17
N PRO A 135 10.78 5.87 -3.87
CA PRO A 135 11.93 6.56 -3.29
C PRO A 135 11.53 7.98 -2.88
N GLU A 136 12.08 8.48 -1.78
CA GLU A 136 11.92 9.89 -1.40
C GLU A 136 12.64 10.73 -2.45
N ASP A 137 11.90 11.57 -3.17
CA ASP A 137 12.50 12.60 -4.03
C ASP A 137 13.25 13.58 -3.11
N PRO A 138 14.57 13.75 -3.30
CA PRO A 138 15.35 14.67 -2.48
C PRO A 138 14.95 16.14 -2.66
N SER A 139 14.02 16.43 -3.57
CA SER A 139 13.52 17.79 -3.85
C SER A 139 12.43 18.29 -2.89
N SER A 140 11.95 17.47 -1.93
CA SER A 140 10.99 17.93 -0.92
C SER A 140 11.63 18.34 0.42
N GLU A 141 12.96 18.35 0.52
CA GLU A 141 13.61 19.10 1.58
C GLU A 141 13.37 20.59 1.33
N LYS A 142 12.52 21.18 2.15
CA LYS A 142 12.34 22.63 2.23
C LYS A 142 13.71 23.29 2.19
N LYS A 143 14.01 23.99 1.08
CA LYS A 143 15.08 24.97 1.03
C LYS A 143 15.00 25.78 2.34
N PRO A 144 16.03 25.82 3.16
CA PRO A 144 16.01 26.67 4.35
C PRO A 144 15.71 28.09 3.86
N SER A 145 14.68 28.72 4.40
CA SER A 145 14.42 30.13 4.15
C SER A 145 15.69 30.89 4.52
N PRO A 146 16.21 31.78 3.65
CA PRO A 146 17.39 32.57 3.99
C PRO A 146 17.07 33.40 5.23
N PRO A 147 18.03 33.62 6.15
CA PRO A 147 17.81 34.38 7.35
C PRO A 147 17.35 35.79 6.99
N PRO A 148 16.40 36.38 7.77
CA PRO A 148 15.88 37.73 7.52
C PRO A 148 17.01 38.75 7.69
N GLY A 149 17.60 39.20 6.58
CA GLY A 149 18.73 40.12 6.56
C GLY A 149 19.54 40.12 5.25
N GLN A 150 19.39 39.08 4.39
CA GLN A 150 20.09 39.00 3.11
C GLN A 150 19.21 39.23 1.87
N ALA A 151 17.93 39.57 2.05
CA ALA A 151 17.02 39.83 0.94
C ALA A 151 17.35 41.12 0.14
N GLY A 152 18.15 42.02 0.71
CA GLY A 152 18.51 43.30 0.08
C GLY A 152 19.68 43.22 -0.93
N ASN A 153 20.50 42.17 -0.88
CA ASN A 153 21.72 42.11 -1.74
C ASN A 153 21.56 41.27 -3.02
N VAL A 154 20.51 40.46 -3.12
CA VAL A 154 20.29 39.61 -4.31
C VAL A 154 19.59 40.40 -5.40
N GLU A 155 18.68 41.32 -5.01
CA GLU A 155 17.92 42.13 -5.96
C GLU A 155 18.82 43.16 -6.67
N ASN A 156 19.83 43.71 -5.99
CA ASN A 156 20.82 44.62 -6.60
C ASN A 156 21.85 43.89 -7.53
N ALA A 157 22.07 42.61 -7.34
CA ALA A 157 22.98 41.82 -8.20
C ALA A 157 22.33 41.44 -9.52
N GLU A 158 21.02 41.20 -9.56
CA GLU A 158 20.29 40.89 -10.78
C GLU A 158 20.06 42.16 -11.62
N GLU A 159 19.84 43.33 -10.99
CA GLU A 159 19.69 44.62 -11.67
C GLU A 159 21.01 45.10 -12.30
N GLN A 160 22.15 44.84 -11.67
CA GLN A 160 23.45 45.15 -12.27
C GLN A 160 23.84 44.23 -13.43
N SER A 161 23.46 42.96 -13.40
CA SER A 161 23.75 42.04 -14.49
C SER A 161 22.90 42.34 -15.73
N SER A 162 21.70 42.83 -15.58
CA SER A 162 20.83 43.23 -16.69
C SER A 162 21.25 44.54 -17.39
N LEU A 163 21.97 45.41 -16.68
CA LEU A 163 22.52 46.65 -17.24
C LEU A 163 23.76 46.41 -18.08
N TYR A 164 24.58 45.41 -17.78
CA TYR A 164 25.74 45.07 -18.60
C TYR A 164 25.41 44.35 -19.92
N GLU A 165 24.27 43.68 -20.00
CA GLU A 165 23.85 42.97 -21.21
C GLU A 165 23.23 43.91 -22.28
N LYS A 166 22.94 45.16 -21.91
CA LYS A 166 22.33 46.16 -22.78
C LYS A 166 23.28 47.21 -23.39
N ALA A 167 24.62 46.99 -23.30
CA ALA A 167 25.58 47.84 -23.97
C ALA A 167 25.61 47.55 -25.49
N PRO A 168 25.40 48.56 -26.36
CA PRO A 168 25.38 48.34 -27.82
C PRO A 168 26.79 48.04 -28.31
N GLN A 169 26.94 46.93 -29.02
CA GLN A 169 28.13 46.61 -29.77
C GLN A 169 28.31 47.65 -30.91
N GLY A 170 29.20 48.61 -30.72
CA GLY A 170 29.61 49.55 -31.72
C GLY A 170 30.30 48.85 -32.88
N LYS A 171 29.70 48.90 -34.07
CA LYS A 171 30.33 48.49 -35.33
C LYS A 171 31.56 49.35 -35.61
N MET A 172 32.76 48.82 -35.46
CA MET A 172 33.98 49.39 -36.03
C MET A 172 33.97 49.07 -37.52
N LYS A 173 33.67 50.06 -38.36
CA LYS A 173 34.03 50.07 -39.78
C LYS A 173 35.50 50.46 -39.90
N LEU A 174 36.32 49.58 -40.39
CA LEU A 174 37.63 49.88 -40.95
C LEU A 174 37.40 50.41 -42.43
N SER A 175 37.91 51.59 -42.64
CA SER A 175 38.12 52.18 -43.97
C SER A 175 39.58 51.98 -44.33
#